data_b19e3fb1e038e218f2386b2c382e7aa2
#
_entry.id   b19e3fb1e038e218f2386b2c382e7aa2
#
_cell.length_a   1.000
_cell.length_b   1.000
_cell.length_c   1.000
_cell.angle_alpha   90.00
_cell.angle_beta   90.00
_cell.angle_gamma   90.00
#
_symmetry.space_group_name_H-M   'P 1'
#
loop_
_entity.id
_entity.type
_entity.pdbx_description
1 polymer ?
#
loop_
_entity_poly.entity_id
_entity_poly.type
_entity_poly.pdbx_seq_one_letter_code
_entity_poly.pdbx_strand_id
1 'polypeptide(L)'
;MSLRHDFDRECRRLAPLFAAAQNADRDLHAAWKEGVSLFGGHHHYKQTEQYQKTLDRFNESRQVIDQIIGTALSEAKAGKVNLATLFAYTALPGRYYRSGYQRASIWRFLKHLTLEAEQVQILRGIVLDQITRAGPEFVEICRAARNIDSAELRESVRKLLLQPQKPYVLDRAKRMLDLLEHTSV
;
A
#
# COMPACT_ATOMS: atom_id res chain seq x y z
N MET A 1 -0.40 10.38 -23.95
CA MET A 1 0.60 10.29 -22.85
C MET A 1 0.58 8.87 -22.35
N SER A 2 1.74 8.22 -22.06
CA SER A 2 1.72 6.84 -21.61
C SER A 2 1.33 6.77 -20.12
N LEU A 3 0.67 5.70 -19.74
CA LEU A 3 0.29 5.45 -18.34
C LEU A 3 1.52 5.43 -17.42
N ARG A 4 2.66 4.96 -17.93
CA ARG A 4 3.92 4.97 -17.19
C ARG A 4 4.35 6.37 -16.77
N HIS A 5 4.25 7.34 -17.68
CA HIS A 5 4.55 8.73 -17.37
C HIS A 5 3.60 9.29 -16.29
N ASP A 6 2.31 8.99 -16.40
CA ASP A 6 1.31 9.41 -15.41
C ASP A 6 1.56 8.74 -14.05
N PHE A 7 1.90 7.45 -14.03
CA PHE A 7 2.28 6.73 -12.82
C PHE A 7 3.50 7.37 -12.13
N ASP A 8 4.57 7.67 -12.88
CA ASP A 8 5.78 8.27 -12.32
C ASP A 8 5.51 9.70 -11.80
N ARG A 9 4.64 10.47 -12.47
CA ARG A 9 4.17 11.77 -12.00
C ARG A 9 3.40 11.64 -10.69
N GLU A 10 2.47 10.71 -10.61
CA GLU A 10 1.67 10.48 -9.41
C GLU A 10 2.52 9.97 -8.24
N CYS A 11 3.50 9.13 -8.48
CA CYS A 11 4.47 8.73 -7.46
C CYS A 11 5.19 9.95 -6.86
N ARG A 12 5.70 10.86 -7.71
CA ARG A 12 6.35 12.09 -7.24
C ARG A 12 5.40 13.01 -6.49
N ARG A 13 4.14 13.11 -6.91
CA ARG A 13 3.10 13.94 -6.26
C ARG A 13 2.70 13.39 -4.89
N LEU A 14 2.51 12.09 -4.78
CA LEU A 14 1.99 11.46 -3.56
C LEU A 14 3.09 11.20 -2.52
N ALA A 15 4.33 11.00 -2.93
CA ALA A 15 5.43 10.65 -2.01
C ALA A 15 5.60 11.64 -0.84
N PRO A 16 5.65 12.97 -1.05
CA PRO A 16 5.80 13.93 0.04
C PRO A 16 4.58 13.95 0.97
N LEU A 17 3.37 13.82 0.43
CA LEU A 17 2.14 13.76 1.24
C LEU A 17 2.13 12.51 2.11
N PHE A 18 2.52 11.38 1.54
CA PHE A 18 2.60 10.11 2.24
C PHE A 18 3.67 10.14 3.35
N ALA A 19 4.83 10.74 3.07
CA ALA A 19 5.89 10.92 4.05
C ALA A 19 5.44 11.84 5.20
N ALA A 20 4.69 12.90 4.90
CA ALA A 20 4.13 13.79 5.93
C ALA A 20 3.17 13.04 6.86
N ALA A 21 2.26 12.21 6.32
CA ALA A 21 1.35 11.39 7.13
C ALA A 21 2.10 10.34 7.96
N GLN A 22 3.16 9.72 7.42
CA GLN A 22 4.01 8.77 8.17
C GLN A 22 4.76 9.45 9.33
N ASN A 23 5.28 10.66 9.10
CA ASN A 23 5.97 11.41 10.14
C ASN A 23 5.00 11.79 11.25
N ALA A 24 3.83 12.31 10.89
CA ALA A 24 2.79 12.69 11.85
C ALA A 24 2.25 11.48 12.64
N ASP A 25 2.14 10.29 12.02
CA ASP A 25 1.78 9.03 12.69
C ASP A 25 2.85 8.59 13.71
N ARG A 26 4.13 8.75 13.37
CA ARG A 26 5.24 8.48 14.30
C ARG A 26 5.24 9.44 15.49
N ASP A 27 5.03 10.73 15.23
CA ASP A 27 4.94 11.75 16.27
C ASP A 27 3.76 11.48 17.22
N LEU A 28 2.60 11.11 16.68
CA LEU A 28 1.42 10.72 17.45
C LEU A 28 1.69 9.48 18.30
N HIS A 29 2.36 8.48 17.73
CA HIS A 29 2.71 7.26 18.47
C HIS A 29 3.73 7.54 19.58
N ALA A 30 4.67 8.45 19.37
CA ALA A 30 5.61 8.89 20.40
C ALA A 30 4.88 9.63 21.54
N ALA A 31 4.00 10.57 21.21
CA ALA A 31 3.18 11.28 22.20
C ALA A 31 2.26 10.35 22.99
N TRP A 32 1.71 9.31 22.31
CA TRP A 32 0.93 8.26 22.99
C TRP A 32 1.79 7.48 24.00
N LYS A 33 2.99 7.04 23.62
CA LYS A 33 3.91 6.30 24.51
C LYS A 33 4.32 7.12 25.72
N GLU A 34 4.65 8.38 25.49
CA GLU A 34 5.01 9.32 26.56
C GLU A 34 3.84 9.51 27.52
N GLY A 35 2.64 9.77 26.99
CA GLY A 35 1.44 9.93 27.80
C GLY A 35 1.08 8.68 28.61
N VAL A 36 1.19 7.48 28.01
CA VAL A 36 0.96 6.21 28.72
C VAL A 36 1.99 6.03 29.84
N SER A 37 3.26 6.35 29.60
CA SER A 37 4.32 6.28 30.62
C SER A 37 4.06 7.23 31.81
N LEU A 38 3.62 8.46 31.53
CA LEU A 38 3.36 9.47 32.55
C LEU A 38 2.11 9.20 33.39
N PHE A 39 1.07 8.63 32.78
CA PHE A 39 -0.24 8.46 33.42
C PHE A 39 -0.60 6.99 33.76
N GLY A 40 0.37 6.09 33.76
CA GLY A 40 0.18 4.71 34.19
C GLY A 40 -0.83 3.92 33.36
N GLY A 41 -0.94 4.19 32.07
CA GLY A 41 -1.86 3.50 31.16
C GLY A 41 -3.30 4.01 31.16
N HIS A 42 -3.66 4.96 31.99
CA HIS A 42 -4.98 5.59 31.99
C HIS A 42 -5.17 6.50 30.77
N HIS A 43 -6.41 6.61 30.26
CA HIS A 43 -6.73 7.37 29.05
C HIS A 43 -6.55 8.92 29.20
N HIS A 44 -6.04 9.41 30.33
CA HIS A 44 -5.80 10.83 30.59
C HIS A 44 -4.79 11.49 29.63
N TYR A 45 -3.85 10.71 29.06
CA TYR A 45 -2.92 11.24 28.04
C TYR A 45 -3.64 11.86 26.83
N LYS A 46 -4.86 11.37 26.51
CA LYS A 46 -5.68 11.90 25.40
C LYS A 46 -6.13 13.35 25.64
N GLN A 47 -6.08 13.83 26.89
CA GLN A 47 -6.46 15.18 27.28
C GLN A 47 -5.26 16.13 27.29
N THR A 48 -4.04 15.62 27.07
CA THR A 48 -2.87 16.49 27.02
C THR A 48 -2.85 17.30 25.73
N GLU A 49 -2.49 18.58 25.84
CA GLU A 49 -2.38 19.48 24.69
C GLU A 49 -1.42 18.93 23.62
N GLN A 50 -0.31 18.34 24.07
CA GLN A 50 0.69 17.73 23.19
C GLN A 50 0.10 16.58 22.36
N TYR A 51 -0.67 15.68 22.98
CA TYR A 51 -1.31 14.57 22.23
C TYR A 51 -2.36 15.11 21.26
N GLN A 52 -3.17 16.08 21.66
CA GLN A 52 -4.19 16.66 20.77
C GLN A 52 -3.55 17.36 19.58
N LYS A 53 -2.52 18.16 19.77
CA LYS A 53 -1.78 18.80 18.66
C LYS A 53 -1.20 17.79 17.66
N THR A 54 -0.64 16.69 18.16
CA THR A 54 -0.09 15.66 17.29
C THR A 54 -1.20 14.88 16.57
N LEU A 55 -2.33 14.64 17.23
CA LEU A 55 -3.50 14.00 16.64
C LEU A 55 -4.11 14.86 15.52
N ASP A 56 -4.26 16.16 15.74
CA ASP A 56 -4.79 17.09 14.74
C ASP A 56 -3.88 17.14 13.52
N ARG A 57 -2.57 17.31 13.72
CA ARG A 57 -1.58 17.28 12.63
C ARG A 57 -1.61 15.96 11.84
N PHE A 58 -1.77 14.83 12.53
CA PHE A 58 -1.90 13.53 11.87
C PHE A 58 -3.18 13.47 11.05
N ASN A 59 -4.32 13.90 11.60
CA ASN A 59 -5.60 13.91 10.92
C ASN A 59 -5.57 14.79 9.67
N GLU A 60 -5.02 16.00 9.76
CA GLU A 60 -4.84 16.90 8.62
C GLU A 60 -3.98 16.27 7.52
N SER A 61 -2.80 15.77 7.87
CA SER A 61 -1.88 15.15 6.92
C SER A 61 -2.50 13.93 6.21
N ARG A 62 -3.26 13.13 6.94
CA ARG A 62 -3.96 11.95 6.41
C ARG A 62 -5.14 12.34 5.53
N GLN A 63 -5.93 13.33 5.93
CA GLN A 63 -7.16 13.71 5.25
C GLN A 63 -6.91 14.07 3.78
N VAL A 64 -5.81 14.76 3.50
CA VAL A 64 -5.41 15.11 2.12
C VAL A 64 -5.25 13.86 1.25
N ILE A 65 -4.55 12.85 1.76
CA ILE A 65 -4.33 11.60 1.02
C ILE A 65 -5.64 10.81 0.92
N ASP A 66 -6.38 10.69 2.02
CA ASP A 66 -7.65 9.97 2.06
C ASP A 66 -8.63 10.52 1.01
N GLN A 67 -8.68 11.83 0.85
CA GLN A 67 -9.51 12.49 -0.16
C GLN A 67 -9.03 12.19 -1.58
N ILE A 68 -7.74 12.32 -1.86
CA ILE A 68 -7.17 12.04 -3.19
C ILE A 68 -7.46 10.58 -3.59
N ILE A 69 -7.18 9.64 -2.70
CA ILE A 69 -7.33 8.21 -2.97
C ILE A 69 -8.81 7.81 -3.03
N GLY A 70 -9.64 8.37 -2.16
CA GLY A 70 -11.09 8.16 -2.18
C GLY A 70 -11.72 8.62 -3.49
N THR A 71 -11.35 9.80 -3.97
CA THR A 71 -11.79 10.34 -5.26
C THR A 71 -11.32 9.45 -6.42
N ALA A 72 -10.02 9.12 -6.47
CA ALA A 72 -9.47 8.28 -7.54
C ALA A 72 -10.13 6.89 -7.59
N LEU A 73 -10.39 6.26 -6.43
CA LEU A 73 -11.06 4.97 -6.36
C LEU A 73 -12.53 5.05 -6.77
N SER A 74 -13.22 6.12 -6.40
CA SER A 74 -14.62 6.36 -6.79
C SER A 74 -14.75 6.58 -8.30
N GLU A 75 -13.87 7.39 -8.88
CA GLU A 75 -13.83 7.64 -10.33
C GLU A 75 -13.50 6.37 -11.13
N ALA A 76 -12.53 5.58 -10.65
CA ALA A 76 -12.18 4.32 -11.28
C ALA A 76 -13.36 3.32 -11.26
N LYS A 77 -14.10 3.24 -10.15
CA LYS A 77 -15.31 2.42 -10.05
C LYS A 77 -16.44 2.90 -10.96
N ALA A 78 -16.50 4.19 -11.26
CA ALA A 78 -17.43 4.78 -12.22
C ALA A 78 -16.99 4.63 -13.68
N GLY A 79 -15.92 3.89 -13.96
CA GLY A 79 -15.41 3.64 -15.32
C GLY A 79 -14.54 4.77 -15.88
N LYS A 80 -14.21 5.80 -15.11
CA LYS A 80 -13.27 6.84 -15.49
C LYS A 80 -11.85 6.34 -15.23
N VAL A 81 -11.23 5.74 -16.24
CA VAL A 81 -10.04 4.89 -16.08
C VAL A 81 -8.75 5.71 -16.01
N ASN A 82 -8.44 6.33 -14.88
CA ASN A 82 -7.07 6.70 -14.57
C ASN A 82 -6.57 5.92 -13.34
N LEU A 83 -5.93 4.78 -13.57
CA LEU A 83 -5.39 3.93 -12.50
C LEU A 83 -4.04 4.42 -11.96
N ALA A 84 -3.42 5.44 -12.57
CA ALA A 84 -2.07 5.90 -12.22
C ALA A 84 -1.96 6.29 -10.73
N THR A 85 -2.94 7.04 -10.22
CA THR A 85 -2.99 7.45 -8.80
C THR A 85 -3.10 6.25 -7.85
N LEU A 86 -3.95 5.26 -8.19
CA LEU A 86 -4.12 4.05 -7.39
C LEU A 86 -2.86 3.18 -7.40
N PHE A 87 -2.25 3.00 -8.57
CA PHE A 87 -0.98 2.28 -8.70
C PHE A 87 0.14 2.99 -7.92
N ALA A 88 0.28 4.31 -8.08
CA ALA A 88 1.28 5.09 -7.37
C ALA A 88 1.12 4.94 -5.84
N TYR A 89 -0.10 5.06 -5.31
CA TYR A 89 -0.34 4.90 -3.88
C TYR A 89 0.02 3.50 -3.36
N THR A 90 -0.28 2.44 -4.14
CA THR A 90 0.09 1.08 -3.74
C THR A 90 1.59 0.82 -3.82
N ALA A 91 2.31 1.54 -4.68
CA ALA A 91 3.76 1.47 -4.84
C ALA A 91 4.56 2.21 -3.76
N LEU A 92 3.98 3.18 -3.05
CA LEU A 92 4.69 3.98 -2.06
C LEU A 92 5.23 3.13 -0.89
N PRO A 93 6.47 3.38 -0.44
CA PRO A 93 7.07 2.64 0.67
C PRO A 93 6.47 3.06 2.02
N GLY A 94 6.48 2.11 2.96
CA GLY A 94 6.08 2.36 4.34
C GLY A 94 4.57 2.42 4.57
N ARG A 95 4.17 2.94 5.74
CA ARG A 95 2.78 2.96 6.21
C ARG A 95 2.54 4.07 7.20
N TYR A 96 1.29 4.46 7.33
CA TYR A 96 0.71 5.18 8.46
C TYR A 96 -0.60 4.48 8.87
N TYR A 97 -1.14 4.84 10.01
CA TYR A 97 -2.40 4.26 10.50
C TYR A 97 -3.51 4.32 9.44
N ARG A 98 -4.17 3.19 9.20
CA ARG A 98 -5.19 2.96 8.16
C ARG A 98 -4.72 2.84 6.71
N SER A 99 -3.48 3.23 6.36
CA SER A 99 -3.00 3.09 4.96
C SER A 99 -3.08 1.65 4.42
N GLY A 100 -2.91 0.65 5.28
CA GLY A 100 -3.07 -0.76 4.92
C GLY A 100 -4.51 -1.12 4.50
N TYR A 101 -5.52 -0.57 5.17
CA TYR A 101 -6.94 -0.79 4.79
C TYR A 101 -7.28 -0.15 3.45
N GLN A 102 -6.75 1.04 3.18
CA GLN A 102 -6.93 1.71 1.89
C GLN A 102 -6.29 0.92 0.76
N ARG A 103 -5.03 0.48 0.95
CA ARG A 103 -4.35 -0.39 -0.02
C ARG A 103 -5.11 -1.69 -0.25
N ALA A 104 -5.57 -2.35 0.80
CA ALA A 104 -6.38 -3.57 0.66
C ALA A 104 -7.66 -3.32 -0.14
N SER A 105 -8.29 -2.14 -0.02
CA SER A 105 -9.47 -1.76 -0.80
C SER A 105 -9.14 -1.55 -2.27
N ILE A 106 -7.99 -0.94 -2.57
CA ILE A 106 -7.50 -0.77 -3.93
C ILE A 106 -7.20 -2.14 -4.56
N TRP A 107 -6.47 -3.02 -3.86
CA TRP A 107 -6.15 -4.36 -4.35
C TRP A 107 -7.41 -5.20 -4.62
N ARG A 108 -8.42 -5.11 -3.73
CA ARG A 108 -9.73 -5.75 -3.94
C ARG A 108 -10.44 -5.24 -5.18
N PHE A 109 -10.29 -3.98 -5.51
CA PHE A 109 -10.83 -3.40 -6.75
C PHE A 109 -10.04 -3.87 -7.97
N LEU A 110 -8.70 -3.79 -7.95
CA LEU A 110 -7.83 -4.12 -9.07
C LEU A 110 -7.95 -5.59 -9.51
N LYS A 111 -8.24 -6.52 -8.60
CA LYS A 111 -8.39 -7.94 -8.93
C LYS A 111 -9.58 -8.26 -9.87
N HIS A 112 -10.51 -7.33 -10.05
CA HIS A 112 -11.70 -7.50 -10.89
C HIS A 112 -11.61 -6.76 -12.23
N LEU A 113 -10.53 -6.04 -12.49
CA LEU A 113 -10.38 -5.25 -13.71
C LEU A 113 -9.77 -6.08 -14.84
N THR A 114 -10.27 -5.87 -16.04
CA THR A 114 -9.54 -6.24 -17.26
C THR A 114 -8.50 -5.16 -17.50
N LEU A 115 -7.22 -5.52 -17.43
CA LEU A 115 -6.10 -4.59 -17.51
C LEU A 115 -5.46 -4.65 -18.91
N GLU A 116 -5.05 -3.47 -19.39
CA GLU A 116 -4.25 -3.33 -20.62
C GLU A 116 -2.79 -3.74 -20.37
N ALA A 117 -2.04 -4.03 -21.43
CA ALA A 117 -0.67 -4.52 -21.34
C ALA A 117 0.26 -3.61 -20.51
N GLU A 118 0.18 -2.29 -20.67
CA GLU A 118 0.98 -1.32 -19.91
C GLU A 118 0.58 -1.32 -18.42
N GLN A 119 -0.72 -1.44 -18.11
CA GLN A 119 -1.24 -1.57 -16.75
C GLN A 119 -0.74 -2.83 -16.06
N VAL A 120 -0.77 -3.96 -16.78
CA VAL A 120 -0.24 -5.25 -16.32
C VAL A 120 1.24 -5.14 -15.98
N GLN A 121 2.04 -4.50 -16.83
CA GLN A 121 3.49 -4.32 -16.61
C GLN A 121 3.79 -3.50 -15.34
N ILE A 122 3.10 -2.37 -15.16
CA ILE A 122 3.25 -1.54 -13.96
C ILE A 122 2.85 -2.34 -12.73
N LEU A 123 1.70 -3.00 -12.77
CA LEU A 123 1.17 -3.76 -11.63
C LEU A 123 2.08 -4.94 -11.24
N ARG A 124 2.68 -5.63 -12.21
CA ARG A 124 3.70 -6.67 -11.95
C ARG A 124 4.88 -6.13 -11.16
N GLY A 125 5.43 -4.99 -11.57
CA GLY A 125 6.51 -4.33 -10.84
C GLY A 125 6.12 -4.02 -9.39
N ILE A 126 4.91 -3.49 -9.17
CA ILE A 126 4.40 -3.19 -7.83
C ILE A 126 4.23 -4.48 -7.01
N VAL A 127 3.66 -5.54 -7.58
CA VAL A 127 3.46 -6.84 -6.88
C VAL A 127 4.80 -7.42 -6.43
N LEU A 128 5.80 -7.45 -7.30
CA LEU A 128 7.13 -7.96 -6.97
C LEU A 128 7.80 -7.16 -5.84
N ASP A 129 7.70 -5.84 -5.90
CA ASP A 129 8.21 -4.98 -4.83
C ASP A 129 7.45 -5.20 -3.50
N GLN A 130 6.15 -5.42 -3.53
CA GLN A 130 5.35 -5.68 -2.33
C GLN A 130 5.65 -7.03 -1.66
N ILE A 131 6.17 -8.02 -2.38
CA ILE A 131 6.67 -9.27 -1.77
C ILE A 131 7.80 -8.97 -0.78
N THR A 132 8.67 -8.04 -1.09
CA THR A 132 9.82 -7.65 -0.26
C THR A 132 9.45 -6.78 0.93
N ARG A 133 8.24 -6.20 0.95
CA ARG A 133 7.76 -5.28 2.01
C ARG A 133 6.82 -6.00 2.98
N ALA A 134 6.92 -5.67 4.29
CA ALA A 134 5.98 -6.19 5.28
C ALA A 134 4.61 -5.51 5.18
N GLY A 135 3.50 -6.26 5.00
CA GLY A 135 2.14 -5.70 4.88
C GLY A 135 1.02 -6.68 5.23
N PRO A 136 -0.02 -6.26 6.02
CA PRO A 136 -1.20 -7.06 6.26
C PRO A 136 -2.05 -7.27 4.99
N GLU A 137 -1.93 -6.35 4.01
CA GLU A 137 -2.64 -6.41 2.72
C GLU A 137 -2.11 -7.48 1.77
N PHE A 138 -1.06 -8.24 2.15
CA PHE A 138 -0.41 -9.20 1.26
C PHE A 138 -1.37 -10.25 0.68
N VAL A 139 -2.39 -10.67 1.41
CA VAL A 139 -3.42 -11.60 0.92
C VAL A 139 -4.18 -11.02 -0.28
N GLU A 140 -4.53 -9.73 -0.22
CA GLU A 140 -5.23 -9.06 -1.32
C GLU A 140 -4.30 -8.82 -2.51
N ILE A 141 -3.01 -8.61 -2.27
CA ILE A 141 -1.99 -8.53 -3.33
C ILE A 141 -1.90 -9.87 -4.06
N CYS A 142 -1.85 -11.00 -3.34
CA CYS A 142 -1.86 -12.33 -3.95
C CYS A 142 -3.10 -12.57 -4.81
N ARG A 143 -4.28 -12.13 -4.34
CA ARG A 143 -5.52 -12.24 -5.11
C ARG A 143 -5.52 -11.38 -6.38
N ALA A 144 -4.95 -10.18 -6.31
CA ALA A 144 -4.82 -9.31 -7.46
C ALA A 144 -3.75 -9.82 -8.45
N ALA A 145 -2.68 -10.45 -7.95
CA ALA A 145 -1.63 -11.04 -8.78
C ALA A 145 -2.15 -12.12 -9.74
N ARG A 146 -3.22 -12.84 -9.36
CA ARG A 146 -3.88 -13.81 -10.25
C ARG A 146 -4.39 -13.17 -11.55
N ASN A 147 -4.83 -11.93 -11.48
CA ASN A 147 -5.36 -11.19 -12.64
C ASN A 147 -4.28 -10.81 -13.66
N ILE A 148 -3.02 -10.83 -13.23
CA ILE A 148 -1.85 -10.50 -14.06
C ILE A 148 -0.87 -11.66 -14.16
N ASP A 149 -1.35 -12.87 -13.82
CA ASP A 149 -0.52 -14.08 -13.83
C ASP A 149 0.10 -14.36 -15.20
N SER A 150 1.34 -14.74 -15.20
CA SER A 150 2.10 -15.11 -16.39
C SER A 150 3.35 -15.89 -16.03
N ALA A 151 3.92 -16.57 -17.02
CA ALA A 151 5.20 -17.26 -16.87
C ALA A 151 6.31 -16.31 -16.36
N GLU A 152 6.34 -15.06 -16.84
CA GLU A 152 7.32 -14.05 -16.46
C GLU A 152 7.16 -13.62 -14.99
N LEU A 153 5.91 -13.43 -14.52
CA LEU A 153 5.65 -13.11 -13.12
C LEU A 153 6.10 -14.26 -12.22
N ARG A 154 5.70 -15.49 -12.54
CA ARG A 154 6.07 -16.69 -11.77
C ARG A 154 7.59 -16.86 -11.71
N GLU A 155 8.27 -16.68 -12.85
CA GLU A 155 9.74 -16.76 -12.90
C GLU A 155 10.41 -15.67 -12.06
N SER A 156 9.89 -14.45 -12.09
CA SER A 156 10.39 -13.35 -11.28
C SER A 156 10.23 -13.62 -9.78
N VAL A 157 9.10 -14.22 -9.38
CA VAL A 157 8.88 -14.64 -7.97
C VAL A 157 9.81 -15.80 -7.59
N ARG A 158 10.05 -16.78 -8.48
CA ARG A 158 11.01 -17.88 -8.23
C ARG A 158 12.43 -17.35 -8.03
N LYS A 159 12.86 -16.34 -8.79
CA LYS A 159 14.17 -15.70 -8.61
C LYS A 159 14.35 -15.11 -7.22
N LEU A 160 13.29 -14.61 -6.57
CA LEU A 160 13.36 -14.14 -5.19
C LEU A 160 13.69 -15.28 -4.19
N LEU A 161 13.27 -16.52 -4.50
CA LEU A 161 13.58 -17.69 -3.64
C LEU A 161 15.04 -18.14 -3.75
N LEU A 162 15.71 -17.83 -4.86
CA LEU A 162 17.10 -18.19 -5.11
C LEU A 162 18.10 -17.17 -4.54
N GLN A 163 17.65 -16.00 -4.11
CA GLN A 163 18.48 -14.94 -3.57
C GLN A 163 18.45 -14.96 -2.04
N PRO A 164 19.54 -14.54 -1.36
CA PRO A 164 19.52 -14.33 0.07
C PRO A 164 18.47 -13.28 0.45
N GLN A 165 17.42 -13.69 1.15
CA GLN A 165 16.29 -12.85 1.52
C GLN A 165 15.97 -13.03 3.02
N LYS A 166 15.25 -12.06 3.57
CA LYS A 166 14.68 -12.19 4.91
C LYS A 166 13.63 -13.32 4.92
N PRO A 167 13.49 -14.10 6.02
CA PRO A 167 12.57 -15.24 6.08
C PRO A 167 11.15 -14.92 5.63
N TYR A 168 10.60 -13.75 6.02
CA TYR A 168 9.25 -13.33 5.63
C TYR A 168 9.10 -13.07 4.13
N VAL A 169 10.18 -12.69 3.41
CA VAL A 169 10.17 -12.52 1.95
C VAL A 169 10.05 -13.88 1.27
N LEU A 170 10.81 -14.86 1.76
CA LEU A 170 10.75 -16.25 1.26
C LEU A 170 9.36 -16.84 1.46
N ASP A 171 8.75 -16.69 2.65
CA ASP A 171 7.40 -17.17 2.93
C ASP A 171 6.36 -16.55 1.99
N ARG A 172 6.50 -15.25 1.72
CA ARG A 172 5.60 -14.54 0.80
C ARG A 172 5.78 -14.96 -0.64
N ALA A 173 7.03 -15.11 -1.10
CA ALA A 173 7.29 -15.59 -2.44
C ALA A 173 6.73 -17.00 -2.65
N LYS A 174 6.93 -17.92 -1.69
CA LYS A 174 6.32 -19.26 -1.70
C LYS A 174 4.81 -19.18 -1.77
N ARG A 175 4.17 -18.44 -0.85
CA ARG A 175 2.72 -18.28 -0.82
C ARG A 175 2.16 -17.66 -2.12
N MET A 176 2.87 -16.72 -2.72
CA MET A 176 2.49 -16.14 -4.01
C MET A 176 2.52 -17.20 -5.10
N LEU A 177 3.60 -17.98 -5.21
CA LEU A 177 3.72 -19.06 -6.20
C LEU A 177 2.63 -20.11 -6.04
N ASP A 178 2.42 -20.60 -4.80
CA ASP A 178 1.36 -21.56 -4.50
C ASP A 178 -0.01 -21.08 -5.02
N LEU A 179 -0.32 -19.80 -4.81
CA LEU A 179 -1.57 -19.21 -5.26
C LEU A 179 -1.66 -19.05 -6.78
N LEU A 180 -0.55 -18.80 -7.47
CA LEU A 180 -0.49 -18.67 -8.92
C LEU A 180 -0.52 -20.05 -9.61
N GLU A 181 0.09 -21.08 -9.02
CA GLU A 181 0.21 -22.42 -9.60
C GLU A 181 -1.06 -23.26 -9.37
N HIS A 182 -1.73 -23.12 -8.23
CA HIS A 182 -2.94 -23.91 -7.90
C HIS A 182 -4.24 -23.35 -8.48
N THR A 183 -4.18 -22.27 -9.26
CA THR A 183 -5.38 -21.66 -9.89
C THR A 183 -5.51 -22.01 -11.38
N SER A 184 -4.66 -22.88 -11.90
CA SER A 184 -4.69 -23.35 -13.31
C SER A 184 -5.60 -24.58 -13.49
N VAL A 185 -6.79 -24.57 -12.82
CA VAL A 185 -7.86 -25.58 -13.03
C VAL A 185 -9.11 -24.87 -13.48
#